data_2cbdccbdea757130b161c775256cfbdb
#
_entry.id   2cbdccbdea757130b161c775256cfbdb
#
_cell.length_a   1.000
_cell.length_b   1.000
_cell.length_c   1.000
_cell.angle_alpha   90.00
_cell.angle_beta   90.00
_cell.angle_gamma   90.00
#
_symmetry.space_group_name_H-M   'P 1'
#
loop_
_entity.id
_entity.type
_entity.pdbx_description
1 polymer ?
#
loop_
_entity_poly.entity_id
_entity_poly.type
_entity_poly.pdbx_seq_one_letter_code
_entity_poly.pdbx_strand_id
1 'polypeptide(L)'
;SSSSRGLGDVYKRQNQSWGNRFGSLSGFVGDANEKEKYLLLSRYDGDIEESVVELVDLKSFDVLYTWNPDINSCFDKVDKAKGGVWEHLMRDKNDNRFRIFHPILFEDGSLLFQGLGSPLIKIDKNSELKWIKDDERYHHSNEEDNEGNYWVSVHYYPFKIDSMYVGNKHDGYFDDGIRKISSAGEILFEKSVSEILIENEMEFLLFSNTDKFKNDPIHLNDVQAVEYDSKFWKKGDVFLSLRNLSLVLLYRPSTNEIIWRSKDNYFFNQHDVDILDEKKISIFDNNVKVLRNGYVVDGNNRVVIYDFETREYS
;
A
#
# COMPACT_ATOMS: atom_id res chain seq x y z
N SER A 1 -21.15 -19.56 -35.58
CA SER A 1 -21.38 -18.13 -35.34
C SER A 1 -20.99 -17.78 -33.91
N SER A 2 -19.81 -17.27 -33.72
CA SER A 2 -19.32 -16.77 -32.45
C SER A 2 -19.94 -15.41 -32.19
N SER A 3 -20.79 -15.31 -31.18
CA SER A 3 -21.32 -14.02 -30.74
C SER A 3 -20.27 -13.21 -30.06
N SER A 4 -19.79 -12.17 -30.70
CA SER A 4 -19.05 -11.07 -30.08
C SER A 4 -19.98 -10.30 -29.13
N ARG A 5 -20.13 -10.77 -27.90
CA ARG A 5 -20.69 -9.93 -26.84
C ARG A 5 -19.59 -8.93 -26.48
N GLY A 6 -19.79 -7.70 -26.94
CA GLY A 6 -18.78 -6.67 -26.85
C GLY A 6 -18.52 -6.22 -25.42
N LEU A 7 -17.32 -5.72 -25.16
CA LEU A 7 -16.87 -5.02 -23.95
C LEU A 7 -17.90 -3.98 -23.44
N GLY A 8 -18.73 -3.40 -24.34
CA GLY A 8 -19.81 -2.49 -23.99
C GLY A 8 -20.92 -3.09 -23.11
N ASP A 9 -21.18 -4.41 -23.19
CA ASP A 9 -22.22 -5.06 -22.35
C ASP A 9 -21.70 -5.34 -20.92
N VAL A 10 -20.39 -5.54 -20.77
CA VAL A 10 -19.74 -5.70 -19.46
C VAL A 10 -19.73 -4.35 -18.73
N TYR A 11 -19.39 -3.26 -19.42
CA TYR A 11 -19.45 -1.90 -18.88
C TYR A 11 -20.87 -1.46 -18.50
N LYS A 12 -21.87 -1.77 -19.31
CA LYS A 12 -23.27 -1.49 -18.99
C LYS A 12 -23.77 -2.26 -17.76
N ARG A 13 -23.34 -3.52 -17.58
CA ARG A 13 -23.69 -4.31 -16.39
C ARG A 13 -22.98 -3.81 -15.14
N GLN A 14 -21.71 -3.38 -15.24
CA GLN A 14 -21.01 -2.74 -14.15
C GLN A 14 -21.69 -1.44 -13.73
N ASN A 15 -21.97 -0.54 -14.66
CA ASN A 15 -22.69 0.71 -14.37
C ASN A 15 -24.10 0.49 -13.79
N GLN A 16 -24.83 -0.55 -14.21
CA GLN A 16 -26.13 -0.89 -13.63
C GLN A 16 -26.03 -1.46 -12.20
N SER A 17 -24.97 -2.18 -11.87
CA SER A 17 -24.76 -2.73 -10.52
C SER A 17 -24.24 -1.70 -9.52
N TRP A 18 -23.55 -0.64 -9.98
CA TRP A 18 -22.98 0.41 -9.14
C TRP A 18 -23.86 1.65 -9.03
N GLY A 19 -24.59 1.99 -10.10
CA GLY A 19 -25.35 3.24 -10.19
C GLY A 19 -26.49 3.42 -9.18
N ASN A 20 -26.93 2.34 -8.52
CA ASN A 20 -28.00 2.39 -7.51
C ASN A 20 -27.56 1.94 -6.11
N ARG A 21 -26.28 1.62 -5.92
CA ARG A 21 -25.80 1.05 -4.65
C ARG A 21 -25.91 2.03 -3.49
N PHE A 22 -25.68 3.32 -3.76
CA PHE A 22 -25.70 4.38 -2.76
C PHE A 22 -26.85 5.39 -2.94
N GLY A 23 -27.72 5.17 -3.94
CA GLY A 23 -28.85 6.06 -4.23
C GLY A 23 -28.41 7.49 -4.52
N SER A 24 -29.07 8.45 -3.85
CA SER A 24 -28.74 9.88 -3.93
C SER A 24 -27.84 10.36 -2.81
N LEU A 25 -27.18 9.45 -2.08
CA LEU A 25 -26.28 9.82 -1.01
C LEU A 25 -25.00 10.46 -1.56
N SER A 26 -24.63 11.60 -1.02
CA SER A 26 -23.38 12.31 -1.32
C SER A 26 -22.77 12.82 -0.03
N GLY A 27 -21.43 12.92 -0.01
CA GLY A 27 -20.69 13.40 1.15
C GLY A 27 -20.57 12.36 2.28
N PHE A 28 -20.36 12.85 3.48
CA PHE A 28 -20.22 12.04 4.68
C PHE A 28 -21.59 11.78 5.31
N VAL A 29 -21.80 10.54 5.78
CA VAL A 29 -23.02 10.13 6.48
C VAL A 29 -22.60 9.38 7.75
N GLY A 30 -23.08 9.85 8.91
CA GLY A 30 -22.81 9.27 10.22
C GLY A 30 -22.66 10.33 11.31
N ASP A 31 -22.33 9.85 12.49
CA ASP A 31 -22.07 10.71 13.64
C ASP A 31 -20.59 11.11 13.67
N ALA A 32 -20.31 12.31 14.21
CA ALA A 32 -18.96 12.80 14.40
C ALA A 32 -18.14 11.86 15.30
N ASN A 33 -16.89 11.60 14.92
CA ASN A 33 -15.95 10.89 15.76
C ASN A 33 -15.34 11.86 16.78
N GLU A 34 -15.54 11.62 18.08
CA GLU A 34 -15.01 12.49 19.14
C GLU A 34 -13.52 12.26 19.42
N LYS A 35 -12.95 11.13 18.99
CA LYS A 35 -11.55 10.77 19.21
C LYS A 35 -10.63 11.33 18.14
N GLU A 36 -11.02 11.16 16.88
CA GLU A 36 -10.28 11.67 15.73
C GLU A 36 -10.91 12.97 15.24
N LYS A 37 -10.09 13.99 15.06
CA LYS A 37 -10.57 15.31 14.65
C LYS A 37 -10.60 15.48 13.14
N TYR A 38 -9.65 14.89 12.45
CA TYR A 38 -9.41 15.11 11.04
C TYR A 38 -9.27 13.79 10.29
N LEU A 39 -9.67 13.82 9.02
CA LEU A 39 -9.41 12.75 8.05
C LEU A 39 -8.61 13.33 6.90
N LEU A 40 -7.48 12.71 6.58
CA LEU A 40 -6.78 12.94 5.33
C LEU A 40 -7.35 11.96 4.29
N LEU A 41 -8.14 12.50 3.36
CA LEU A 41 -8.88 11.72 2.37
C LEU A 41 -8.25 11.85 0.99
N SER A 42 -7.65 10.77 0.49
CA SER A 42 -7.31 10.66 -0.93
C SER A 42 -8.52 10.13 -1.70
N ARG A 43 -8.97 10.85 -2.71
CA ARG A 43 -10.10 10.46 -3.54
C ARG A 43 -9.93 10.89 -4.99
N TYR A 44 -10.69 10.27 -5.87
CA TYR A 44 -10.89 10.76 -7.23
C TYR A 44 -12.08 11.69 -7.25
N ASP A 45 -11.86 12.90 -7.72
CA ASP A 45 -12.91 13.88 -7.93
C ASP A 45 -13.46 13.73 -9.36
N GLY A 46 -14.70 13.27 -9.46
CA GLY A 46 -15.35 13.04 -10.76
C GLY A 46 -15.76 14.30 -11.49
N ASP A 47 -15.83 15.44 -10.80
CA ASP A 47 -16.24 16.72 -11.41
C ASP A 47 -15.08 17.36 -12.17
N ILE A 48 -13.85 17.23 -11.66
CA ILE A 48 -12.62 17.68 -12.31
C ILE A 48 -11.86 16.55 -13.00
N GLU A 49 -12.29 15.29 -12.81
CA GLU A 49 -11.68 14.06 -13.33
C GLU A 49 -10.21 13.87 -12.90
N GLU A 50 -9.88 14.21 -11.65
CA GLU A 50 -8.52 14.14 -11.08
C GLU A 50 -8.51 13.52 -9.69
N SER A 51 -7.33 13.07 -9.24
CA SER A 51 -7.12 12.68 -7.85
C SER A 51 -6.77 13.89 -7.00
N VAL A 52 -7.44 14.02 -5.87
CA VAL A 52 -7.20 15.06 -4.87
C VAL A 52 -6.96 14.44 -3.50
N VAL A 53 -6.30 15.20 -2.62
CA VAL A 53 -6.21 14.87 -1.19
C VAL A 53 -6.89 15.99 -0.41
N GLU A 54 -7.78 15.63 0.48
CA GLU A 54 -8.55 16.59 1.28
C GLU A 54 -8.31 16.38 2.77
N LEU A 55 -8.15 17.48 3.49
CA LEU A 55 -8.22 17.49 4.96
C LEU A 55 -9.65 17.80 5.36
N VAL A 56 -10.30 16.86 6.02
CA VAL A 56 -11.71 16.94 6.39
C VAL A 56 -11.83 17.03 7.91
N ASP A 57 -12.63 17.98 8.40
CA ASP A 57 -13.03 18.03 9.81
C ASP A 57 -14.10 16.96 10.06
N LEU A 58 -13.81 15.98 10.93
CA LEU A 58 -14.73 14.88 11.22
C LEU A 58 -15.91 15.27 12.13
N LYS A 59 -15.92 16.50 12.67
CA LYS A 59 -17.04 16.99 13.45
C LYS A 59 -18.12 17.67 12.60
N SER A 60 -17.69 18.48 11.62
CA SER A 60 -18.60 19.20 10.72
C SER A 60 -18.72 18.54 9.34
N PHE A 61 -17.78 17.68 9.00
CA PHE A 61 -17.56 17.10 7.66
C PHE A 61 -17.21 18.15 6.59
N ASP A 62 -16.72 19.30 7.02
CA ASP A 62 -16.24 20.32 6.11
C ASP A 62 -14.84 19.96 5.58
N VAL A 63 -14.61 20.21 4.29
CA VAL A 63 -13.28 20.16 3.70
C VAL A 63 -12.55 21.43 4.08
N LEU A 64 -11.50 21.28 4.90
CA LEU A 64 -10.69 22.40 5.40
C LEU A 64 -9.60 22.81 4.40
N TYR A 65 -9.06 21.85 3.68
CA TYR A 65 -8.00 22.07 2.71
C TYR A 65 -8.02 21.00 1.61
N THR A 66 -7.58 21.37 0.40
CA THR A 66 -7.48 20.46 -0.75
C THR A 66 -6.12 20.64 -1.42
N TRP A 67 -5.42 19.52 -1.62
CA TRP A 67 -4.26 19.44 -2.49
C TRP A 67 -4.69 18.81 -3.82
N ASN A 68 -4.36 19.49 -4.92
CA ASN A 68 -4.55 19.00 -6.29
C ASN A 68 -3.23 19.14 -7.06
N PRO A 69 -2.34 18.14 -7.01
CA PRO A 69 -1.05 18.19 -7.69
C PRO A 69 -1.22 18.08 -9.21
N ASP A 70 -0.50 18.90 -9.98
CA ASP A 70 -0.35 18.74 -11.42
C ASP A 70 0.57 17.53 -11.70
N ILE A 71 -0.05 16.38 -11.93
CA ILE A 71 0.65 15.11 -12.18
C ILE A 71 1.39 15.15 -13.52
N ASN A 72 0.84 15.82 -14.53
CA ASN A 72 1.51 15.97 -15.81
C ASN A 72 2.85 16.68 -15.62
N SER A 73 2.88 17.82 -14.93
CA SER A 73 4.10 18.57 -14.63
C SER A 73 5.08 17.79 -13.72
N CYS A 74 4.57 16.99 -12.78
CA CYS A 74 5.41 16.11 -11.99
C CYS A 74 6.15 15.09 -12.86
N PHE A 75 5.43 14.42 -13.77
CA PHE A 75 6.00 13.41 -14.65
C PHE A 75 6.91 13.96 -15.76
N ASP A 76 6.79 15.23 -16.12
CA ASP A 76 7.75 15.90 -17.02
C ASP A 76 9.17 15.93 -16.43
N LYS A 77 9.31 15.83 -15.11
CA LYS A 77 10.59 15.81 -14.37
C LYS A 77 11.12 14.41 -14.08
N VAL A 78 10.43 13.37 -14.54
CA VAL A 78 10.85 11.97 -14.37
C VAL A 78 11.86 11.60 -15.45
N ASP A 79 13.03 11.13 -15.02
CA ASP A 79 14.11 10.73 -15.94
C ASP A 79 14.15 9.22 -16.18
N LYS A 80 13.94 8.40 -15.16
CA LYS A 80 14.16 6.95 -15.17
C LYS A 80 12.90 6.14 -15.45
N ALA A 81 11.74 6.59 -15.00
CA ALA A 81 10.48 5.89 -15.16
C ALA A 81 9.94 5.97 -16.60
N LYS A 82 10.65 5.31 -17.53
CA LYS A 82 10.33 5.35 -18.99
C LYS A 82 10.41 3.96 -19.61
N GLY A 83 9.25 3.42 -20.01
CA GLY A 83 9.17 2.12 -20.70
C GLY A 83 9.54 0.92 -19.82
N GLY A 84 9.67 -0.27 -20.39
CA GLY A 84 10.03 -1.49 -19.67
C GLY A 84 9.14 -1.76 -18.47
N VAL A 85 9.73 -1.88 -17.27
CA VAL A 85 8.99 -2.12 -16.03
C VAL A 85 8.01 -1.00 -15.65
N TRP A 86 8.13 0.17 -16.28
CA TRP A 86 7.27 1.33 -16.10
C TRP A 86 6.18 1.46 -17.17
N GLU A 87 6.04 0.46 -18.07
CA GLU A 87 5.10 0.53 -19.21
C GLU A 87 3.66 0.81 -18.76
N HIS A 88 3.24 0.27 -17.63
CA HIS A 88 1.90 0.50 -17.07
C HIS A 88 1.65 1.99 -16.76
N LEU A 89 2.68 2.77 -16.39
CA LEU A 89 2.57 4.21 -16.14
C LEU A 89 2.42 5.03 -17.42
N MET A 90 2.78 4.50 -18.59
CA MET A 90 2.60 5.25 -19.85
C MET A 90 1.15 5.68 -20.07
N ARG A 91 0.21 4.88 -19.54
CA ARG A 91 -1.22 5.19 -19.55
C ARG A 91 -1.66 6.02 -18.35
N ASP A 92 -1.12 5.77 -17.17
CA ASP A 92 -1.67 6.19 -15.88
C ASP A 92 -0.90 7.38 -15.24
N LYS A 93 0.06 7.99 -15.93
CA LYS A 93 0.92 9.10 -15.49
C LYS A 93 0.37 10.50 -15.79
N ASN A 94 -0.93 10.69 -15.85
CA ASN A 94 -1.57 11.97 -16.14
C ASN A 94 -2.67 12.27 -15.12
N ASP A 95 -3.08 13.53 -15.03
CA ASP A 95 -4.03 14.03 -14.03
C ASP A 95 -5.31 13.19 -13.96
N ASN A 96 -5.89 12.85 -15.12
CA ASN A 96 -7.16 12.12 -15.17
C ASN A 96 -7.07 10.66 -14.71
N ARG A 97 -5.89 10.03 -14.74
CA ARG A 97 -5.74 8.61 -14.51
C ARG A 97 -4.91 8.24 -13.29
N PHE A 98 -3.99 9.11 -12.90
CA PHE A 98 -3.17 8.88 -11.70
C PHE A 98 -4.07 8.77 -10.48
N ARG A 99 -3.75 7.83 -9.59
CA ARG A 99 -4.45 7.67 -8.31
C ARG A 99 -3.43 7.85 -7.21
N ILE A 100 -3.73 8.76 -6.30
CA ILE A 100 -2.91 9.03 -5.13
C ILE A 100 -3.20 7.96 -4.09
N PHE A 101 -2.16 7.23 -3.69
CA PHE A 101 -2.23 6.22 -2.65
C PHE A 101 -1.49 6.69 -1.40
N HIS A 102 -2.07 6.40 -0.26
CA HIS A 102 -1.55 6.50 1.09
C HIS A 102 -0.72 7.78 1.33
N PRO A 103 -1.32 8.98 1.18
CA PRO A 103 -0.60 10.23 1.38
C PRO A 103 -0.24 10.45 2.83
N ILE A 104 0.96 10.99 3.10
CA ILE A 104 1.40 11.48 4.41
C ILE A 104 1.33 13.00 4.40
N LEU A 105 0.68 13.58 5.40
CA LEU A 105 0.63 15.03 5.62
C LEU A 105 1.64 15.45 6.69
N PHE A 106 2.53 16.38 6.34
CA PHE A 106 3.54 16.93 7.23
C PHE A 106 3.07 18.21 7.92
N GLU A 107 3.73 18.57 9.03
CA GLU A 107 3.44 19.79 9.81
C GLU A 107 3.54 21.07 8.96
N ASP A 108 4.41 21.08 7.94
CA ASP A 108 4.57 22.21 7.01
C ASP A 108 3.48 22.28 5.92
N GLY A 109 2.51 21.36 5.97
CA GLY A 109 1.44 21.23 4.99
C GLY A 109 1.85 20.52 3.69
N SER A 110 3.07 20.02 3.58
CA SER A 110 3.50 19.22 2.43
C SER A 110 2.91 17.80 2.49
N LEU A 111 2.79 17.16 1.31
CA LEU A 111 2.34 15.77 1.17
C LEU A 111 3.43 14.92 0.52
N LEU A 112 3.56 13.67 1.00
CA LEU A 112 4.28 12.60 0.34
C LEU A 112 3.28 11.55 -0.13
N PHE A 113 3.39 11.10 -1.38
CA PHE A 113 2.51 10.07 -1.92
C PHE A 113 3.13 9.35 -3.12
N GLN A 114 2.54 8.24 -3.52
CA GLN A 114 2.77 7.56 -4.79
C GLN A 114 1.44 7.15 -5.43
N GLY A 115 1.54 6.65 -6.65
CA GLY A 115 0.51 5.85 -7.30
C GLY A 115 0.83 4.36 -7.23
N LEU A 116 0.10 3.54 -7.96
CA LEU A 116 0.37 2.10 -8.03
C LEU A 116 1.62 1.81 -8.88
N GLY A 117 2.71 1.44 -8.22
CA GLY A 117 4.00 1.18 -8.88
C GLY A 117 4.56 2.40 -9.59
N SER A 118 4.50 3.57 -8.96
CA SER A 118 4.92 4.86 -9.49
C SER A 118 6.19 5.39 -8.81
N PRO A 119 6.77 6.49 -9.30
CA PRO A 119 7.69 7.30 -8.50
C PRO A 119 7.06 7.75 -7.17
N LEU A 120 7.90 8.00 -6.17
CA LEU A 120 7.52 8.64 -4.92
C LEU A 120 7.58 10.15 -5.11
N ILE A 121 6.52 10.86 -4.75
CA ILE A 121 6.32 12.29 -5.05
C ILE A 121 6.11 13.05 -3.73
N LYS A 122 6.83 14.17 -3.56
CA LYS A 122 6.60 15.11 -2.47
C LYS A 122 6.23 16.48 -3.05
N ILE A 123 5.11 17.01 -2.59
CA ILE A 123 4.61 18.35 -2.93
C ILE A 123 4.59 19.25 -1.70
N ASP A 124 4.59 20.56 -1.92
CA ASP A 124 4.38 21.52 -0.84
C ASP A 124 2.89 21.75 -0.55
N LYS A 125 2.59 22.61 0.42
CA LYS A 125 1.21 22.99 0.78
C LYS A 125 0.39 23.60 -0.37
N ASN A 126 1.03 24.15 -1.38
CA ASN A 126 0.36 24.76 -2.55
C ASN A 126 0.23 23.75 -3.71
N SER A 127 0.48 22.46 -3.47
CA SER A 127 0.52 21.40 -4.46
C SER A 127 1.69 21.49 -5.47
N GLU A 128 2.70 22.31 -5.20
CA GLU A 128 3.88 22.44 -6.04
C GLU A 128 4.90 21.35 -5.75
N LEU A 129 5.51 20.79 -6.80
CA LEU A 129 6.48 19.71 -6.68
C LEU A 129 7.73 20.15 -5.89
N LYS A 130 8.00 19.48 -4.73
CA LYS A 130 9.26 19.64 -3.97
C LYS A 130 10.34 18.73 -4.54
N TRP A 131 10.06 17.46 -4.69
CA TRP A 131 10.94 16.47 -5.32
C TRP A 131 10.17 15.23 -5.78
N ILE A 132 10.76 14.49 -6.72
CA ILE A 132 10.29 13.21 -7.21
C ILE A 132 11.42 12.20 -7.21
N LYS A 133 11.15 10.98 -6.75
CA LYS A 133 12.11 9.88 -6.68
C LYS A 133 11.62 8.75 -7.58
N ASP A 134 12.31 8.54 -8.71
CA ASP A 134 11.93 7.62 -9.78
C ASP A 134 12.92 6.47 -9.98
N ASP A 135 13.65 6.13 -8.92
CA ASP A 135 14.66 5.06 -8.94
C ASP A 135 14.06 3.66 -8.84
N GLU A 136 12.90 3.54 -8.19
CA GLU A 136 12.15 2.29 -8.04
C GLU A 136 10.63 2.52 -8.19
N ARG A 137 9.86 1.43 -8.28
CA ARG A 137 8.39 1.48 -8.30
C ARG A 137 7.85 1.44 -6.88
N TYR A 138 7.41 2.58 -6.37
CA TYR A 138 6.78 2.70 -5.05
C TYR A 138 5.30 2.33 -5.14
N HIS A 139 4.77 1.69 -4.09
CA HIS A 139 3.40 1.21 -4.10
C HIS A 139 2.82 1.07 -2.69
N HIS A 140 1.49 1.01 -2.57
CA HIS A 140 0.69 0.77 -1.37
C HIS A 140 0.98 1.74 -0.24
N SER A 141 1.88 1.41 0.71
CA SER A 141 2.00 2.05 2.01
C SER A 141 3.15 3.04 2.08
N ASN A 142 2.92 4.15 2.77
CA ASN A 142 3.92 5.09 3.26
C ASN A 142 3.63 5.33 4.73
N GLU A 143 4.64 5.16 5.59
CA GLU A 143 4.53 5.42 7.02
C GLU A 143 5.63 6.36 7.49
N GLU A 144 5.26 7.42 8.20
CA GLU A 144 6.22 8.31 8.84
C GLU A 144 6.65 7.72 10.18
N ASP A 145 7.96 7.76 10.49
CA ASP A 145 8.44 7.48 11.83
C ASP A 145 8.57 8.76 12.66
N ASN A 146 8.71 8.64 13.97
CA ASN A 146 8.80 9.79 14.88
C ASN A 146 10.14 10.57 14.77
N GLU A 147 11.02 10.21 13.83
CA GLU A 147 12.24 10.91 13.47
C GLU A 147 12.09 11.72 12.17
N GLY A 148 10.87 11.68 11.56
CA GLY A 148 10.56 12.35 10.29
C GLY A 148 11.13 11.63 9.06
N ASN A 149 11.44 10.34 9.17
CA ASN A 149 11.76 9.48 8.03
C ASN A 149 10.52 8.70 7.60
N TYR A 150 10.59 8.08 6.41
CA TYR A 150 9.46 7.36 5.85
C TYR A 150 9.81 5.91 5.57
N TRP A 151 8.98 5.00 6.02
CA TRP A 151 8.98 3.62 5.57
C TRP A 151 8.04 3.49 4.37
N VAL A 152 8.53 2.87 3.30
CA VAL A 152 7.80 2.76 2.02
C VAL A 152 7.98 1.37 1.42
N SER A 153 6.93 0.90 0.75
CA SER A 153 6.96 -0.33 -0.04
C SER A 153 7.49 -0.04 -1.45
N VAL A 154 8.36 -0.91 -1.97
CA VAL A 154 8.93 -0.80 -3.32
C VAL A 154 8.94 -2.14 -4.04
N HIS A 155 8.91 -2.11 -5.37
CA HIS A 155 9.35 -3.23 -6.20
C HIS A 155 10.74 -2.92 -6.75
N TYR A 156 11.71 -3.77 -6.43
CA TYR A 156 13.08 -3.63 -6.93
C TYR A 156 13.22 -4.05 -8.37
N TYR A 157 13.94 -3.23 -9.16
CA TYR A 157 14.37 -3.57 -10.49
C TYR A 157 15.73 -2.91 -10.82
N PRO A 158 16.80 -3.70 -11.07
CA PRO A 158 16.87 -5.16 -11.07
C PRO A 158 16.57 -5.78 -9.71
N PHE A 159 16.11 -7.03 -9.71
CA PHE A 159 15.78 -7.76 -8.49
C PHE A 159 16.98 -7.85 -7.55
N LYS A 160 16.74 -7.78 -6.25
CA LYS A 160 17.75 -7.97 -5.20
C LYS A 160 17.87 -9.44 -4.80
N ILE A 161 16.79 -10.18 -4.90
CA ILE A 161 16.80 -11.64 -4.68
C ILE A 161 17.78 -12.32 -5.65
N ASP A 162 18.50 -13.36 -5.16
CA ASP A 162 19.47 -14.09 -5.96
C ASP A 162 18.81 -14.72 -7.20
N SER A 163 19.48 -14.59 -8.33
CA SER A 163 19.04 -15.11 -9.62
C SER A 163 18.86 -16.64 -9.64
N MET A 164 19.47 -17.38 -8.72
CA MET A 164 19.24 -18.82 -8.59
C MET A 164 17.77 -19.15 -8.29
N TYR A 165 17.03 -18.26 -7.61
CA TYR A 165 15.62 -18.46 -7.27
C TYR A 165 14.67 -18.04 -8.40
N VAL A 166 14.97 -16.93 -9.08
CA VAL A 166 14.04 -16.29 -10.02
C VAL A 166 14.52 -16.32 -11.47
N GLY A 167 15.79 -16.69 -11.69
CA GLY A 167 16.43 -16.68 -13.01
C GLY A 167 16.79 -15.25 -13.49
N ASN A 168 17.79 -15.16 -14.38
CA ASN A 168 18.30 -13.85 -14.86
C ASN A 168 17.36 -13.10 -15.81
N LYS A 169 16.26 -13.71 -16.24
CA LYS A 169 15.35 -13.18 -17.29
C LYS A 169 13.88 -13.29 -16.92
N HIS A 170 13.56 -13.40 -15.64
CA HIS A 170 12.16 -13.49 -15.24
C HIS A 170 11.56 -12.08 -15.18
N ASP A 171 11.20 -11.54 -16.35
CA ASP A 171 10.72 -10.17 -16.53
C ASP A 171 9.39 -9.86 -15.80
N GLY A 172 8.77 -10.82 -15.15
CA GLY A 172 7.49 -10.66 -14.47
C GLY A 172 7.54 -10.83 -12.95
N TYR A 173 8.71 -11.08 -12.34
CA TYR A 173 8.80 -11.22 -10.89
C TYR A 173 8.65 -9.87 -10.21
N PHE A 174 7.87 -9.83 -9.14
CA PHE A 174 7.74 -8.66 -8.26
C PHE A 174 8.60 -8.92 -7.02
N ASP A 175 9.80 -8.33 -6.99
CA ASP A 175 10.67 -8.36 -5.83
C ASP A 175 10.26 -7.25 -4.87
N ASP A 176 9.25 -7.55 -4.05
CA ASP A 176 8.79 -6.64 -3.01
C ASP A 176 9.90 -6.33 -2.01
N GLY A 177 10.02 -5.07 -1.65
CA GLY A 177 10.98 -4.61 -0.68
C GLY A 177 10.48 -3.45 0.18
N ILE A 178 11.25 -3.18 1.20
CA ILE A 178 11.05 -2.07 2.12
C ILE A 178 12.21 -1.10 2.03
N ARG A 179 11.91 0.18 2.15
CA ARG A 179 12.90 1.25 2.30
C ARG A 179 12.55 2.16 3.46
N LYS A 180 13.57 2.61 4.18
CA LYS A 180 13.50 3.79 5.04
C LYS A 180 14.16 4.95 4.31
N ILE A 181 13.45 6.06 4.15
CA ILE A 181 13.88 7.24 3.39
C ILE A 181 13.85 8.44 4.32
N SER A 182 14.89 9.28 4.31
CA SER A 182 14.93 10.53 5.08
C SER A 182 13.97 11.58 4.51
N SER A 183 13.69 12.62 5.28
CA SER A 183 12.89 13.78 4.83
C SER A 183 13.47 14.46 3.58
N ALA A 184 14.78 14.31 3.32
CA ALA A 184 15.48 14.81 2.15
C ALA A 184 15.44 13.85 0.94
N GLY A 185 14.86 12.64 1.09
CA GLY A 185 14.80 11.63 0.04
C GLY A 185 16.00 10.68 -0.03
N GLU A 186 16.89 10.67 0.99
CA GLU A 186 18.01 9.75 1.06
C GLU A 186 17.59 8.38 1.57
N ILE A 187 18.13 7.30 0.99
CA ILE A 187 17.86 5.93 1.43
C ILE A 187 18.70 5.64 2.68
N LEU A 188 18.05 5.43 3.82
CA LEU A 188 18.67 5.09 5.10
C LEU A 188 18.75 3.58 5.33
N PHE A 189 17.79 2.83 4.80
CA PHE A 189 17.73 1.38 4.85
C PHE A 189 16.97 0.85 3.63
N GLU A 190 17.36 -0.32 3.13
CA GLU A 190 16.60 -1.04 2.11
C GLU A 190 16.86 -2.54 2.19
N LYS A 191 15.81 -3.35 1.95
CA LYS A 191 15.91 -4.80 1.90
C LYS A 191 14.76 -5.41 1.09
N SER A 192 15.06 -6.47 0.31
CA SER A 192 14.03 -7.31 -0.30
C SER A 192 13.33 -8.15 0.77
N VAL A 193 11.99 -8.24 0.71
CA VAL A 193 11.20 -9.09 1.60
C VAL A 193 11.44 -10.56 1.28
N SER A 194 11.70 -10.90 -0.01
CA SER A 194 12.12 -12.25 -0.39
C SER A 194 13.43 -12.65 0.28
N GLU A 195 14.44 -11.74 0.31
CA GLU A 195 15.69 -11.97 1.03
C GLU A 195 15.46 -12.13 2.54
N ILE A 196 14.60 -11.29 3.15
CA ILE A 196 14.24 -11.42 4.57
C ILE A 196 13.69 -12.81 4.85
N LEU A 197 12.76 -13.31 4.04
CA LEU A 197 12.18 -14.64 4.21
C LEU A 197 13.22 -15.77 4.05
N ILE A 198 14.09 -15.68 3.04
CA ILE A 198 15.14 -16.68 2.78
C ILE A 198 16.14 -16.71 3.94
N GLU A 199 16.66 -15.56 4.36
CA GLU A 199 17.66 -15.45 5.43
C GLU A 199 17.12 -15.83 6.81
N ASN A 200 15.79 -15.86 6.98
CA ASN A 200 15.10 -16.34 8.18
C ASN A 200 14.52 -17.76 8.02
N GLU A 201 15.01 -18.56 7.07
CA GLU A 201 14.62 -19.97 6.86
C GLU A 201 13.12 -20.15 6.51
N MET A 202 12.52 -19.13 5.87
CA MET A 202 11.11 -19.13 5.46
C MET A 202 10.92 -19.15 3.93
N GLU A 203 11.93 -19.54 3.15
CA GLU A 203 11.86 -19.63 1.69
C GLU A 203 10.75 -20.57 1.19
N PHE A 204 10.31 -21.49 2.04
CA PHE A 204 9.18 -22.38 1.71
C PHE A 204 7.89 -21.60 1.44
N LEU A 205 7.70 -20.42 2.02
CA LEU A 205 6.55 -19.54 1.76
C LEU A 205 6.53 -19.04 0.32
N LEU A 206 7.70 -18.88 -0.28
CA LEU A 206 7.86 -18.39 -1.66
C LEU A 206 7.77 -19.51 -2.70
N PHE A 207 8.39 -20.68 -2.42
CA PHE A 207 8.74 -21.64 -3.46
C PHE A 207 8.11 -23.03 -3.30
N SER A 208 7.39 -23.32 -2.20
CA SER A 208 6.87 -24.67 -1.94
C SER A 208 5.38 -24.86 -2.22
N ASN A 209 4.63 -23.79 -2.48
CA ASN A 209 3.16 -23.84 -2.41
C ASN A 209 2.45 -24.29 -3.69
N THR A 210 3.14 -24.41 -4.83
CA THR A 210 2.54 -24.77 -6.12
C THR A 210 3.54 -25.46 -7.02
N ASP A 211 3.03 -26.18 -8.00
CA ASP A 211 3.79 -26.75 -9.13
C ASP A 211 4.18 -25.68 -10.19
N LYS A 212 3.86 -24.42 -9.94
CA LYS A 212 4.13 -23.30 -10.85
C LYS A 212 4.83 -22.17 -10.11
N PHE A 213 5.79 -21.57 -10.80
CA PHE A 213 6.43 -20.35 -10.32
C PHE A 213 5.41 -19.21 -10.21
N LYS A 214 5.43 -18.51 -9.10
CA LYS A 214 4.59 -17.33 -8.87
C LYS A 214 5.40 -16.06 -9.09
N ASN A 215 4.89 -15.17 -9.93
CA ASN A 215 5.54 -13.89 -10.21
C ASN A 215 5.38 -12.88 -9.07
N ASP A 216 4.28 -12.96 -8.36
CA ASP A 216 3.94 -12.09 -7.22
C ASP A 216 3.60 -12.98 -6.00
N PRO A 217 4.61 -13.57 -5.34
CA PRO A 217 4.36 -14.50 -4.25
C PRO A 217 3.98 -13.79 -2.95
N ILE A 218 4.41 -12.56 -2.73
CA ILE A 218 4.32 -11.80 -1.48
C ILE A 218 3.18 -10.80 -1.52
N HIS A 219 3.24 -9.85 -2.46
CA HIS A 219 2.37 -8.70 -2.57
C HIS A 219 2.36 -7.88 -1.27
N LEU A 220 3.52 -7.30 -0.96
CA LEU A 220 3.67 -6.41 0.21
C LEU A 220 2.76 -5.21 0.03
N ASN A 221 1.85 -5.00 0.95
CA ASN A 221 0.90 -3.91 0.85
C ASN A 221 0.86 -2.99 2.08
N ASP A 222 1.68 -3.29 3.09
CA ASP A 222 1.84 -2.39 4.22
C ASP A 222 3.17 -2.58 4.95
N VAL A 223 3.73 -1.47 5.44
CA VAL A 223 4.94 -1.39 6.26
C VAL A 223 4.66 -0.43 7.41
N GLN A 224 4.26 -0.94 8.58
CA GLN A 224 3.98 -0.14 9.75
C GLN A 224 5.21 0.00 10.64
N ALA A 225 5.70 1.21 10.84
CA ALA A 225 6.82 1.51 11.72
C ALA A 225 6.47 1.35 13.21
N VAL A 226 7.40 0.79 13.99
CA VAL A 226 7.29 0.71 15.45
C VAL A 226 8.05 1.87 16.09
N GLU A 227 7.32 2.76 16.78
CA GLU A 227 7.82 4.03 17.24
C GLU A 227 8.30 4.05 18.71
N TYR A 228 8.04 2.98 19.45
CA TYR A 228 8.38 2.86 20.88
C TYR A 228 8.65 1.42 21.29
N ASP A 229 9.39 1.26 22.37
CA ASP A 229 9.66 -0.05 22.98
C ASP A 229 8.45 -0.56 23.74
N SER A 230 8.22 -1.86 23.65
CA SER A 230 7.27 -2.59 24.48
C SER A 230 7.86 -3.92 24.96
N LYS A 231 7.04 -4.72 25.62
CA LYS A 231 7.39 -6.10 25.98
C LYS A 231 7.57 -7.00 24.72
N PHE A 232 6.93 -6.64 23.60
CA PHE A 232 6.79 -7.49 22.42
C PHE A 232 7.62 -7.02 21.22
N TRP A 233 8.00 -5.73 21.17
CA TRP A 233 8.77 -5.13 20.09
C TRP A 233 9.67 -4.02 20.60
N LYS A 234 10.55 -3.57 19.71
CA LYS A 234 11.46 -2.44 19.96
C LYS A 234 11.22 -1.34 18.94
N LYS A 235 11.50 -0.09 19.35
CA LYS A 235 11.55 1.03 18.40
C LYS A 235 12.49 0.70 17.23
N GLY A 236 12.01 0.94 16.01
CA GLY A 236 12.70 0.62 14.77
C GLY A 236 12.43 -0.78 14.21
N ASP A 237 11.66 -1.63 14.90
CA ASP A 237 11.03 -2.79 14.29
C ASP A 237 9.96 -2.33 13.29
N VAL A 238 9.53 -3.20 12.38
CA VAL A 238 8.46 -2.92 11.42
C VAL A 238 7.50 -4.09 11.29
N PHE A 239 6.21 -3.82 11.24
CA PHE A 239 5.24 -4.81 10.79
C PHE A 239 5.15 -4.79 9.27
N LEU A 240 5.06 -5.97 8.66
CA LEU A 240 4.94 -6.18 7.22
C LEU A 240 3.69 -6.97 6.93
N SER A 241 2.82 -6.45 6.07
CA SER A 241 1.61 -7.15 5.61
C SER A 241 1.85 -7.79 4.26
N LEU A 242 1.93 -9.12 4.22
CA LEU A 242 2.19 -9.94 3.04
C LEU A 242 0.88 -10.52 2.52
N ARG A 243 0.20 -9.78 1.64
CA ARG A 243 -1.17 -10.06 1.19
C ARG A 243 -1.36 -11.44 0.60
N ASN A 244 -0.50 -11.83 -0.35
CA ASN A 244 -0.67 -13.10 -1.09
C ASN A 244 -0.34 -14.33 -0.25
N LEU A 245 0.29 -14.13 0.89
CA LEU A 245 0.56 -15.16 1.90
C LEU A 245 -0.47 -15.15 3.03
N SER A 246 -1.39 -14.16 3.07
CA SER A 246 -2.28 -13.93 4.21
C SER A 246 -1.51 -13.93 5.54
N LEU A 247 -0.42 -13.18 5.58
CA LEU A 247 0.58 -13.22 6.64
C LEU A 247 0.98 -11.81 7.06
N VAL A 248 1.10 -11.60 8.37
CA VAL A 248 1.73 -10.41 8.97
C VAL A 248 2.98 -10.85 9.71
N LEU A 249 4.07 -10.12 9.52
CA LEU A 249 5.35 -10.32 10.18
C LEU A 249 5.70 -9.12 11.05
N LEU A 250 6.42 -9.35 12.15
CA LEU A 250 7.20 -8.34 12.85
C LEU A 250 8.67 -8.59 12.55
N TYR A 251 9.28 -7.67 11.85
CA TYR A 251 10.67 -7.75 11.42
C TYR A 251 11.53 -6.72 12.14
N ARG A 252 12.74 -7.12 12.52
CA ARG A 252 13.76 -6.27 13.15
C ARG A 252 14.90 -5.96 12.18
N PRO A 253 14.92 -4.78 11.55
CA PRO A 253 15.97 -4.42 10.59
C PRO A 253 17.39 -4.45 11.17
N SER A 254 17.56 -4.07 12.45
CA SER A 254 18.88 -3.98 13.11
C SER A 254 19.60 -5.33 13.27
N THR A 255 18.86 -6.44 13.35
CA THR A 255 19.43 -7.80 13.49
C THR A 255 19.06 -8.71 12.32
N ASN A 256 18.24 -8.22 11.39
CA ASN A 256 17.69 -8.99 10.26
C ASN A 256 16.87 -10.22 10.72
N GLU A 257 16.11 -10.09 11.79
CA GLU A 257 15.33 -11.20 12.37
C GLU A 257 13.83 -10.98 12.23
N ILE A 258 13.09 -12.02 11.89
CA ILE A 258 11.64 -12.07 12.02
C ILE A 258 11.32 -12.43 13.48
N ILE A 259 10.83 -11.44 14.23
CA ILE A 259 10.57 -11.56 15.69
C ILE A 259 9.26 -12.31 15.96
N TRP A 260 8.28 -12.12 15.08
CA TRP A 260 6.97 -12.75 15.19
C TRP A 260 6.32 -12.87 13.81
N ARG A 261 5.45 -13.86 13.69
CA ARG A 261 4.54 -14.03 12.55
C ARG A 261 3.13 -14.32 13.03
N SER A 262 2.14 -13.84 12.29
CA SER A 262 0.74 -14.18 12.53
C SER A 262 0.48 -15.67 12.36
N LYS A 263 -0.56 -16.16 13.04
CA LYS A 263 -1.07 -17.52 12.83
C LYS A 263 -1.88 -17.57 11.54
N ASP A 264 -1.89 -18.72 10.90
CA ASP A 264 -2.66 -18.96 9.68
C ASP A 264 -4.17 -18.94 9.93
N ASN A 265 -4.95 -18.61 8.90
CA ASN A 265 -6.41 -18.72 8.84
C ASN A 265 -7.24 -17.71 9.66
N TYR A 266 -6.67 -16.61 10.13
CA TYR A 266 -7.44 -15.56 10.82
C TYR A 266 -7.92 -14.46 9.90
N PHE A 267 -7.22 -14.21 8.79
CA PHE A 267 -7.55 -13.22 7.78
C PHE A 267 -7.14 -13.69 6.38
N PHE A 268 -7.71 -13.08 5.35
CA PHE A 268 -7.46 -13.45 3.94
C PHE A 268 -7.19 -12.21 3.08
N ASN A 269 -6.01 -12.18 2.46
CA ASN A 269 -5.59 -11.09 1.56
C ASN A 269 -5.72 -9.72 2.26
N GLN A 270 -5.26 -9.66 3.51
CA GLN A 270 -5.34 -8.47 4.37
C GLN A 270 -4.54 -7.30 3.80
N HIS A 271 -4.84 -6.13 4.30
CA HIS A 271 -4.09 -4.89 4.13
C HIS A 271 -3.88 -4.27 5.52
N ASP A 272 -3.11 -3.18 5.58
CA ASP A 272 -3.12 -2.20 6.64
C ASP A 272 -3.02 -2.79 8.07
N VAL A 273 -1.85 -2.59 8.66
CA VAL A 273 -1.55 -3.03 10.03
C VAL A 273 -1.27 -1.80 10.88
N ASP A 274 -2.11 -1.52 11.87
CA ASP A 274 -1.90 -0.42 12.81
C ASP A 274 -1.52 -0.90 14.21
N ILE A 275 -0.67 -0.16 14.88
CA ILE A 275 -0.34 -0.36 16.29
C ILE A 275 -1.37 0.40 17.14
N LEU A 276 -2.19 -0.33 17.92
CA LEU A 276 -3.25 0.26 18.74
C LEU A 276 -2.75 0.69 20.13
N ASP A 277 -1.86 -0.09 20.72
CA ASP A 277 -1.23 0.16 22.02
C ASP A 277 0.05 -0.69 22.16
N GLU A 278 0.68 -0.74 23.34
CA GLU A 278 1.93 -1.47 23.59
C GLU A 278 1.85 -2.99 23.42
N LYS A 279 0.67 -3.55 23.13
CA LYS A 279 0.46 -5.01 23.00
C LYS A 279 -0.52 -5.43 21.92
N LYS A 280 -1.17 -4.50 21.24
CA LYS A 280 -2.20 -4.82 20.25
C LYS A 280 -1.93 -4.17 18.91
N ILE A 281 -2.25 -4.92 17.87
CA ILE A 281 -2.32 -4.43 16.51
C ILE A 281 -3.71 -4.66 15.94
N SER A 282 -4.14 -3.80 15.02
CA SER A 282 -5.27 -4.05 14.13
C SER A 282 -4.78 -4.45 12.74
N ILE A 283 -5.59 -5.22 12.03
CA ILE A 283 -5.31 -5.71 10.68
C ILE A 283 -6.60 -5.56 9.88
N PHE A 284 -6.56 -4.84 8.78
CA PHE A 284 -7.71 -4.75 7.87
C PHE A 284 -7.80 -6.01 7.01
N ASP A 285 -8.77 -6.86 7.31
CA ASP A 285 -9.00 -8.11 6.59
C ASP A 285 -9.98 -7.88 5.44
N ASN A 286 -9.48 -8.00 4.21
CA ASN A 286 -10.33 -7.99 3.02
C ASN A 286 -11.30 -9.18 3.00
N ASN A 287 -10.97 -10.23 3.74
CA ASN A 287 -11.74 -11.48 3.79
C ASN A 287 -12.08 -12.02 2.40
N VAL A 288 -11.10 -11.90 1.49
CA VAL A 288 -11.23 -12.26 0.07
C VAL A 288 -10.63 -13.63 -0.18
N LYS A 289 -11.43 -14.52 -0.75
CA LYS A 289 -10.95 -15.80 -1.30
C LYS A 289 -10.78 -15.70 -2.81
N VAL A 290 -9.66 -16.17 -3.32
CA VAL A 290 -9.40 -16.25 -4.75
C VAL A 290 -9.85 -17.62 -5.25
N LEU A 291 -10.95 -17.66 -5.99
CA LEU A 291 -11.51 -18.88 -6.54
C LEU A 291 -11.26 -18.96 -8.05
N ARG A 292 -11.50 -20.12 -8.66
CA ARG A 292 -11.31 -20.35 -10.11
C ARG A 292 -12.03 -19.30 -10.99
N ASN A 293 -13.19 -18.83 -10.55
CA ASN A 293 -14.05 -17.93 -11.33
C ASN A 293 -13.94 -16.45 -10.87
N GLY A 294 -13.00 -16.10 -10.03
CA GLY A 294 -12.78 -14.74 -9.55
C GLY A 294 -12.64 -14.62 -8.03
N TYR A 295 -12.81 -13.39 -7.55
CA TYR A 295 -12.69 -13.04 -6.13
C TYR A 295 -14.07 -13.11 -5.46
N VAL A 296 -14.11 -13.66 -4.26
CA VAL A 296 -15.31 -13.70 -3.41
C VAL A 296 -14.95 -13.17 -2.02
N VAL A 297 -15.71 -12.18 -1.56
CA VAL A 297 -15.65 -11.73 -0.16
C VAL A 297 -16.52 -12.68 0.67
N ASP A 298 -15.94 -13.29 1.71
CA ASP A 298 -16.66 -14.21 2.59
C ASP A 298 -17.38 -13.41 3.71
N GLY A 299 -18.55 -12.92 3.41
CA GLY A 299 -19.31 -12.01 4.29
C GLY A 299 -18.91 -10.56 4.07
N ASN A 300 -18.23 -9.94 5.03
CA ASN A 300 -17.81 -8.54 5.01
C ASN A 300 -16.28 -8.41 5.19
N ASN A 301 -15.74 -7.29 4.72
CA ASN A 301 -14.45 -6.81 5.21
C ASN A 301 -14.56 -6.54 6.71
N ARG A 302 -13.49 -6.73 7.44
CA ARG A 302 -13.48 -6.56 8.90
C ARG A 302 -12.13 -6.08 9.39
N VAL A 303 -12.10 -5.55 10.62
CA VAL A 303 -10.88 -5.30 11.37
C VAL A 303 -10.67 -6.48 12.31
N VAL A 304 -9.48 -7.07 12.27
CA VAL A 304 -9.06 -8.16 13.16
C VAL A 304 -8.03 -7.56 14.12
N ILE A 305 -8.26 -7.74 15.43
CA ILE A 305 -7.33 -7.27 16.45
C ILE A 305 -6.55 -8.47 17.01
N TYR A 306 -5.21 -8.36 17.04
CA TYR A 306 -4.36 -9.34 17.72
C TYR A 306 -3.78 -8.74 19.00
N ASP A 307 -3.95 -9.45 20.12
CA ASP A 307 -3.36 -9.12 21.43
C ASP A 307 -2.15 -10.02 21.69
N PHE A 308 -0.96 -9.43 21.74
CA PHE A 308 0.31 -10.16 21.96
C PHE A 308 0.42 -10.74 23.36
N GLU A 309 -0.27 -10.17 24.36
CA GLU A 309 -0.24 -10.65 25.74
C GLU A 309 -1.08 -11.92 25.92
N THR A 310 -2.29 -11.91 25.40
CA THR A 310 -3.18 -13.09 25.43
C THR A 310 -2.92 -14.06 24.29
N ARG A 311 -2.29 -13.60 23.19
CA ARG A 311 -2.05 -14.32 21.93
C ARG A 311 -3.35 -14.72 21.23
N GLU A 312 -4.37 -13.90 21.36
CA GLU A 312 -5.70 -14.14 20.82
C GLU A 312 -6.07 -13.10 19.75
N TYR A 313 -6.93 -13.51 18.83
CA TYR A 313 -7.55 -12.65 17.82
C TYR A 313 -9.01 -12.38 18.19
N SER A 314 -9.48 -11.15 17.91
CA SER A 314 -10.86 -10.72 18.12
C SER A 314 -11.39 -9.91 16.94
#